data_879afe6cde04aa7e30f3c6ee5a86999d
#
_entry.id   879afe6cde04aa7e30f3c6ee5a86999d
#
_cell.length_a   1.000
_cell.length_b   1.000
_cell.length_c   1.000
_cell.angle_alpha   90.00
_cell.angle_beta   90.00
_cell.angle_gamma   90.00
#
_symmetry.space_group_name_H-M   'P 1'
#
loop_
_entity.id
_entity.type
_entity.pdbx_description
1 polymer ?
#
loop_
_entity_poly.entity_id
_entity_poly.type
_entity_poly.pdbx_seq_one_letter_code
_entity_poly.pdbx_strand_id
1 'polypeptide(L)'
;VVNELEYPNPPRQIEFAKLYLTNVVTGKRYIKKLVEDGIVDGWDDPRLVSIAALRRRGFTPESIKMFVELCGISKSQSSVDYAMLEYCIREDLKAKKPRIMAVLDPVKVIIDNYPEGQVEWLDVDNNVECPELGSRKVPFSRELYIEREDFMEEPPKKYFRLFPGNEVRLMNAYFVKCVDYKKDENGNITEIHCTYDPETKSGSGFTGRKVKGTIHWVSAPHAVKAEVRLYENIVDEEKGKLNEDGTLNLNPNSLTVLKECYIEPNISDVKPEDKFQFVRQGYFCADIKDYTKDHPVFNRIVSLKSSFKLPK
;
A
#
# COMPACT_ATOMS: atom_id res chain seq x y z
N VAL A 1 39.77 21.69 28.08
CA VAL A 1 39.18 23.04 28.07
C VAL A 1 37.92 23.05 28.94
N VAL A 2 36.85 22.28 28.63
CA VAL A 2 35.56 22.34 29.39
C VAL A 2 35.74 21.94 30.86
N ASN A 3 36.53 20.91 31.14
CA ASN A 3 36.86 20.48 32.49
C ASN A 3 37.74 21.47 33.25
N GLU A 4 38.66 22.14 32.55
CA GLU A 4 39.55 23.16 33.12
C GLU A 4 38.80 24.46 33.45
N LEU A 5 37.68 24.70 32.79
CA LEU A 5 36.78 25.82 33.08
C LEU A 5 35.75 25.50 34.17
N GLU A 6 35.86 24.33 34.83
CA GLU A 6 34.96 23.87 35.88
C GLU A 6 33.47 23.96 35.52
N TYR A 7 33.16 23.71 34.19
CA TYR A 7 31.79 23.80 33.70
C TYR A 7 30.91 22.73 34.35
N PRO A 8 29.80 23.10 35.00
CA PRO A 8 28.92 22.11 35.63
C PRO A 8 28.33 21.17 34.59
N ASN A 9 28.45 19.87 34.85
CA ASN A 9 27.99 18.79 33.96
C ASN A 9 28.60 18.88 32.54
N PRO A 10 29.92 18.72 32.36
CA PRO A 10 30.57 18.87 31.08
C PRO A 10 30.03 17.84 30.06
N PRO A 11 29.76 18.24 28.83
CA PRO A 11 29.32 17.33 27.81
C PRO A 11 30.39 16.30 27.46
N ARG A 12 29.98 15.07 27.17
CA ARG A 12 30.90 14.02 26.72
C ARG A 12 30.94 14.00 25.21
N GLN A 13 32.12 13.87 24.65
CA GLN A 13 32.26 13.54 23.21
C GLN A 13 32.00 12.05 23.04
N ILE A 14 31.01 11.73 22.24
CA ILE A 14 30.63 10.36 21.87
C ILE A 14 30.87 10.17 20.41
N GLU A 15 31.63 9.14 20.05
CA GLU A 15 31.87 8.75 18.64
C GLU A 15 31.00 7.56 18.29
N PHE A 16 30.37 7.64 17.12
CA PHE A 16 29.61 6.54 16.54
C PHE A 16 29.81 6.51 15.01
N ALA A 17 29.70 5.32 14.45
CA ALA A 17 29.86 5.13 13.03
C ALA A 17 28.62 5.62 12.27
N LYS A 18 28.82 5.94 10.98
CA LYS A 18 27.72 6.22 10.07
C LYS A 18 26.92 4.95 9.82
N LEU A 19 25.60 5.04 9.93
CA LEU A 19 24.68 4.01 9.51
C LEU A 19 24.53 4.05 7.98
N TYR A 20 24.78 2.92 7.35
CA TYR A 20 24.53 2.72 5.91
C TYR A 20 23.27 1.88 5.72
N LEU A 21 22.41 2.35 4.83
CA LEU A 21 21.25 1.59 4.37
C LEU A 21 21.53 1.03 2.99
N THR A 22 21.20 -0.25 2.79
CA THR A 22 21.18 -0.83 1.44
C THR A 22 20.09 -0.15 0.63
N ASN A 23 20.24 -0.17 -0.70
CA ASN A 23 19.17 0.13 -1.64
C ASN A 23 18.67 1.57 -1.66
N VAL A 24 19.35 2.49 -0.98
CA VAL A 24 18.97 3.90 -0.91
C VAL A 24 20.16 4.84 -1.15
N VAL A 25 19.84 6.06 -1.55
CA VAL A 25 20.79 7.14 -1.75
C VAL A 25 20.76 8.06 -0.53
N THR A 26 21.86 8.09 0.25
CA THR A 26 21.99 8.94 1.44
C THR A 26 22.97 10.10 1.27
N GLY A 27 23.81 10.06 0.21
CA GLY A 27 24.82 11.09 -0.04
C GLY A 27 24.22 12.39 -0.53
N LYS A 28 24.42 13.50 0.22
CA LYS A 28 23.87 14.83 -0.12
C LYS A 28 24.18 15.27 -1.56
N ARG A 29 25.39 15.00 -2.07
CA ARG A 29 25.79 15.36 -3.45
C ARG A 29 24.94 14.65 -4.51
N TYR A 30 24.59 13.39 -4.27
CA TYR A 30 23.76 12.62 -5.19
C TYR A 30 22.29 13.09 -5.14
N ILE A 31 21.76 13.30 -3.93
CA ILE A 31 20.39 13.81 -3.75
C ILE A 31 20.24 15.18 -4.42
N LYS A 32 21.21 16.08 -4.20
CA LYS A 32 21.24 17.40 -4.83
C LYS A 32 21.18 17.27 -6.37
N LYS A 33 22.01 16.39 -6.95
CA LYS A 33 22.01 16.14 -8.38
C LYS A 33 20.67 15.60 -8.89
N LEU A 34 20.05 14.65 -8.18
CA LEU A 34 18.73 14.12 -8.54
C LEU A 34 17.65 15.21 -8.59
N VAL A 35 17.72 16.18 -7.68
CA VAL A 35 16.81 17.33 -7.65
C VAL A 35 17.11 18.32 -8.78
N GLU A 36 18.39 18.65 -9.00
CA GLU A 36 18.83 19.59 -10.04
C GLU A 36 18.55 19.06 -11.45
N ASP A 37 18.71 17.76 -11.66
CA ASP A 37 18.43 17.08 -12.94
C ASP A 37 16.90 16.81 -13.14
N GLY A 38 16.03 17.17 -12.17
CA GLY A 38 14.59 16.95 -12.25
C GLY A 38 14.14 15.49 -12.20
N ILE A 39 15.01 14.59 -11.72
CA ILE A 39 14.71 13.15 -11.57
C ILE A 39 13.75 12.91 -10.41
N VAL A 40 13.84 13.76 -9.38
CA VAL A 40 12.93 13.79 -8.24
C VAL A 40 12.36 15.21 -8.08
N ASP A 41 11.14 15.32 -7.55
CA ASP A 41 10.41 16.59 -7.43
C ASP A 41 11.00 17.55 -6.39
N GLY A 42 11.89 17.07 -5.53
CA GLY A 42 12.51 17.87 -4.48
C GLY A 42 13.12 16.99 -3.37
N TRP A 43 13.57 17.65 -2.31
CA TRP A 43 14.20 16.98 -1.16
C TRP A 43 13.21 16.12 -0.34
N ASP A 44 11.92 16.32 -0.54
CA ASP A 44 10.83 15.57 0.09
C ASP A 44 10.16 14.56 -0.84
N ASP A 45 10.76 14.27 -2.00
CA ASP A 45 10.27 13.23 -2.90
C ASP A 45 10.24 11.87 -2.17
N PRO A 46 9.08 11.17 -2.15
CA PRO A 46 8.91 9.92 -1.40
C PRO A 46 9.86 8.78 -1.78
N ARG A 47 10.61 8.88 -2.86
CA ARG A 47 11.68 7.94 -3.25
C ARG A 47 12.98 8.14 -2.48
N LEU A 48 13.12 9.26 -1.76
CA LEU A 48 14.29 9.58 -0.96
C LEU A 48 14.12 9.13 0.49
N VAL A 49 15.22 9.20 1.25
CA VAL A 49 15.26 8.82 2.70
C VAL A 49 15.57 10.01 3.61
N SER A 50 15.38 11.24 3.14
CA SER A 50 15.36 12.39 4.03
C SER A 50 14.17 12.31 4.98
N ILE A 51 14.24 12.95 6.15
CA ILE A 51 13.11 12.98 7.10
C ILE A 51 11.85 13.58 6.44
N ALA A 52 12.02 14.61 5.60
CA ALA A 52 10.91 15.21 4.86
C ALA A 52 10.28 14.22 3.86
N ALA A 53 11.11 13.46 3.14
CA ALA A 53 10.66 12.45 2.19
C ALA A 53 9.96 11.28 2.88
N LEU A 54 10.53 10.76 3.96
CA LEU A 54 9.92 9.70 4.76
C LEU A 54 8.56 10.15 5.32
N ARG A 55 8.47 11.38 5.84
CA ARG A 55 7.20 11.96 6.30
C ARG A 55 6.17 12.04 5.19
N ARG A 56 6.52 12.59 4.02
CA ARG A 56 5.63 12.70 2.86
C ARG A 56 5.18 11.32 2.36
N ARG A 57 6.07 10.33 2.37
CA ARG A 57 5.72 8.94 2.05
C ARG A 57 4.77 8.32 3.07
N GLY A 58 4.78 8.78 4.33
CA GLY A 58 3.88 8.37 5.39
C GLY A 58 4.54 7.60 6.54
N PHE A 59 5.87 7.57 6.63
CA PHE A 59 6.56 7.00 7.79
C PHE A 59 6.23 7.79 9.06
N THR A 60 6.06 7.08 10.17
CA THR A 60 5.77 7.67 11.47
C THR A 60 7.04 7.90 12.27
N PRO A 61 7.07 8.90 13.17
CA PRO A 61 8.19 9.07 14.10
C PRO A 61 8.46 7.80 14.92
N GLU A 62 7.41 7.08 15.32
CA GLU A 62 7.49 5.85 16.11
C GLU A 62 8.21 4.75 15.34
N SER A 63 7.90 4.57 14.06
CA SER A 63 8.56 3.58 13.21
C SER A 63 10.05 3.89 13.01
N ILE A 64 10.41 5.18 12.88
CA ILE A 64 11.79 5.61 12.73
C ILE A 64 12.57 5.39 14.04
N LYS A 65 11.97 5.70 15.18
CA LYS A 65 12.57 5.43 16.52
C LYS A 65 12.80 3.93 16.70
N MET A 66 11.78 3.10 16.43
CA MET A 66 11.90 1.64 16.49
C MET A 66 13.03 1.13 15.59
N PHE A 67 13.16 1.66 14.39
CA PHE A 67 14.25 1.31 13.48
C PHE A 67 15.62 1.65 14.06
N VAL A 68 15.80 2.87 14.61
CA VAL A 68 17.06 3.31 15.21
C VAL A 68 17.43 2.46 16.45
N GLU A 69 16.44 2.11 17.26
CA GLU A 69 16.61 1.23 18.42
C GLU A 69 17.07 -0.18 18.00
N LEU A 70 16.47 -0.74 16.96
CA LEU A 70 16.86 -2.04 16.40
C LEU A 70 18.26 -2.02 15.78
N CYS A 71 18.66 -0.92 15.14
CA CYS A 71 20.02 -0.74 14.61
C CYS A 71 21.08 -0.70 15.72
N GLY A 72 20.72 -0.12 16.88
CA GLY A 72 21.66 0.15 17.96
C GLY A 72 22.70 1.21 17.61
N ILE A 73 23.55 1.54 18.57
CA ILE A 73 24.69 2.47 18.40
C ILE A 73 25.98 1.66 18.42
N SER A 74 26.77 1.76 17.34
CA SER A 74 28.07 1.08 17.20
C SER A 74 29.16 2.07 16.79
N LYS A 75 30.39 1.83 17.22
CA LYS A 75 31.58 2.52 16.71
C LYS A 75 32.06 1.92 15.39
N SER A 76 31.69 0.68 15.11
CA SER A 76 32.01 0.00 13.86
C SER A 76 30.98 0.36 12.79
N GLN A 77 31.46 0.60 11.57
CA GLN A 77 30.59 0.83 10.42
C GLN A 77 29.68 -0.37 10.18
N SER A 78 28.37 -0.12 10.09
CA SER A 78 27.38 -1.14 9.83
C SER A 78 26.52 -0.77 8.61
N SER A 79 26.12 -1.79 7.86
CA SER A 79 25.13 -1.67 6.80
C SER A 79 23.87 -2.41 7.21
N VAL A 80 22.75 -1.76 7.16
CA VAL A 80 21.44 -2.29 7.54
C VAL A 80 20.55 -2.37 6.31
N ASP A 81 19.80 -3.44 6.19
CA ASP A 81 18.86 -3.60 5.07
C ASP A 81 17.69 -2.59 5.22
N TYR A 82 17.36 -1.89 4.14
CA TYR A 82 16.21 -0.98 4.09
C TYR A 82 14.89 -1.69 4.44
N ALA A 83 14.78 -2.98 4.14
CA ALA A 83 13.63 -3.80 4.50
C ALA A 83 13.35 -3.83 6.02
N MET A 84 14.35 -3.57 6.87
CA MET A 84 14.18 -3.42 8.31
C MET A 84 13.40 -2.14 8.68
N LEU A 85 13.68 -1.03 7.99
CA LEU A 85 12.89 0.20 8.15
C LEU A 85 11.44 0.00 7.69
N GLU A 86 11.25 -0.70 6.57
CA GLU A 86 9.92 -1.08 6.08
C GLU A 86 9.18 -2.02 7.05
N TYR A 87 9.89 -2.93 7.71
CA TYR A 87 9.32 -3.78 8.75
C TYR A 87 8.80 -2.92 9.92
N CYS A 88 9.59 -1.96 10.42
CA CYS A 88 9.19 -1.10 11.53
C CYS A 88 7.90 -0.32 11.22
N ILE A 89 7.75 0.23 10.02
CA ILE A 89 6.53 0.95 9.67
C ILE A 89 5.32 0.02 9.51
N ARG A 90 5.51 -1.21 9.00
CA ARG A 90 4.41 -2.19 8.94
C ARG A 90 3.89 -2.53 10.31
N GLU A 91 4.78 -2.82 11.26
CA GLU A 91 4.40 -3.16 12.63
C GLU A 91 3.69 -1.99 13.33
N ASP A 92 4.16 -0.75 13.13
CA ASP A 92 3.52 0.43 13.71
C ASP A 92 2.11 0.67 13.16
N LEU A 93 1.90 0.48 11.86
CA LEU A 93 0.60 0.77 11.23
C LEU A 93 -0.43 -0.36 11.39
N LYS A 94 0.04 -1.61 11.52
CA LYS A 94 -0.80 -2.81 11.51
C LYS A 94 -1.94 -2.77 12.53
N ALA A 95 -1.65 -2.39 13.76
CA ALA A 95 -2.62 -2.33 14.85
C ALA A 95 -3.31 -0.96 15.01
N LYS A 96 -2.86 0.07 14.27
CA LYS A 96 -3.30 1.45 14.51
C LYS A 96 -4.14 2.05 13.40
N LYS A 97 -4.12 1.47 12.19
CA LYS A 97 -4.72 2.12 11.03
C LYS A 97 -5.91 1.36 10.47
N PRO A 98 -6.93 2.08 9.98
CA PRO A 98 -8.09 1.45 9.39
C PRO A 98 -7.73 0.75 8.07
N ARG A 99 -8.44 -0.35 7.79
CA ARG A 99 -8.33 -1.13 6.57
C ARG A 99 -9.51 -0.80 5.68
N ILE A 100 -9.24 -0.31 4.49
CA ILE A 100 -10.26 0.06 3.49
C ILE A 100 -10.04 -0.72 2.21
N MET A 101 -11.12 -0.92 1.45
CA MET A 101 -11.03 -1.56 0.14
C MET A 101 -10.70 -0.52 -0.93
N ALA A 102 -9.67 -0.81 -1.71
CA ALA A 102 -9.23 0.00 -2.84
C ALA A 102 -8.81 -0.92 -3.97
N VAL A 103 -9.24 -0.64 -5.18
CA VAL A 103 -8.93 -1.37 -6.40
C VAL A 103 -8.00 -0.50 -7.24
N LEU A 104 -6.79 -0.99 -7.48
CA LEU A 104 -5.73 -0.21 -8.12
C LEU A 104 -5.69 -0.42 -9.64
N ASP A 105 -5.98 -1.64 -10.10
CA ASP A 105 -6.13 -1.97 -11.52
C ASP A 105 -7.51 -2.57 -11.76
N PRO A 106 -8.53 -1.72 -11.98
CA PRO A 106 -9.92 -2.14 -11.97
C PRO A 106 -10.34 -2.92 -13.21
N VAL A 107 -11.16 -3.94 -12.98
CA VAL A 107 -12.03 -4.54 -13.97
C VAL A 107 -13.47 -4.56 -13.45
N LYS A 108 -14.42 -4.29 -14.32
CA LYS A 108 -15.83 -4.21 -13.95
C LYS A 108 -16.42 -5.61 -13.79
N VAL A 109 -17.21 -5.79 -12.70
CA VAL A 109 -18.01 -6.98 -12.44
C VAL A 109 -19.46 -6.59 -12.40
N ILE A 110 -20.32 -7.33 -13.11
CA ILE A 110 -21.79 -7.19 -13.08
C ILE A 110 -22.36 -8.44 -12.42
N ILE A 111 -23.15 -8.24 -11.37
CA ILE A 111 -23.87 -9.33 -10.71
C ILE A 111 -25.25 -9.43 -11.33
N ASP A 112 -25.44 -10.34 -12.28
CA ASP A 112 -26.60 -10.41 -13.17
C ASP A 112 -27.92 -10.62 -12.42
N ASN A 113 -27.90 -11.41 -11.36
CA ASN A 113 -29.08 -11.71 -10.53
C ASN A 113 -29.24 -10.78 -9.31
N TYR A 114 -28.42 -9.72 -9.16
CA TYR A 114 -28.64 -8.71 -8.12
C TYR A 114 -29.63 -7.66 -8.65
N PRO A 115 -30.66 -7.27 -7.85
CA PRO A 115 -31.68 -6.34 -8.31
C PRO A 115 -31.11 -4.99 -8.77
N GLU A 116 -31.57 -4.51 -9.91
CA GLU A 116 -31.13 -3.22 -10.46
C GLU A 116 -31.54 -2.06 -9.52
N GLY A 117 -30.63 -1.12 -9.32
CA GLY A 117 -30.84 0.04 -8.45
C GLY A 117 -30.82 -0.27 -6.94
N GLN A 118 -30.75 -1.55 -6.55
CA GLN A 118 -30.62 -1.90 -5.15
C GLN A 118 -29.23 -1.62 -4.62
N VAL A 119 -29.13 -1.00 -3.45
CA VAL A 119 -27.88 -0.80 -2.70
C VAL A 119 -28.06 -1.35 -1.29
N GLU A 120 -27.16 -2.20 -0.88
CA GLU A 120 -27.10 -2.73 0.47
C GLU A 120 -25.87 -2.16 1.20
N TRP A 121 -26.08 -1.66 2.42
CA TRP A 121 -24.99 -1.13 3.25
C TRP A 121 -24.50 -2.20 4.23
N LEU A 122 -23.33 -2.74 3.98
CA LEU A 122 -22.71 -3.80 4.77
C LEU A 122 -21.90 -3.21 5.92
N ASP A 123 -21.99 -3.82 7.10
CA ASP A 123 -21.11 -3.47 8.23
C ASP A 123 -19.75 -4.12 8.07
N VAL A 124 -18.71 -3.31 8.12
CA VAL A 124 -17.31 -3.76 7.96
C VAL A 124 -16.46 -3.16 9.07
N ASP A 125 -15.73 -4.00 9.80
CA ASP A 125 -14.80 -3.55 10.83
C ASP A 125 -13.66 -2.73 10.20
N ASN A 126 -13.33 -1.60 10.84
CA ASN A 126 -12.24 -0.77 10.38
C ASN A 126 -10.87 -1.46 10.57
N ASN A 127 -10.71 -2.22 11.64
CA ASN A 127 -9.55 -3.07 11.85
C ASN A 127 -9.86 -4.16 12.88
N VAL A 128 -9.83 -5.41 12.47
CA VAL A 128 -10.13 -6.57 13.35
C VAL A 128 -9.12 -6.67 14.51
N GLU A 129 -7.88 -6.21 14.33
CA GLU A 129 -6.85 -6.21 15.38
C GLU A 129 -6.98 -5.02 16.36
N CYS A 130 -7.80 -4.02 16.01
CA CYS A 130 -8.07 -2.84 16.82
C CYS A 130 -9.57 -2.51 16.80
N PRO A 131 -10.39 -3.20 17.59
CA PRO A 131 -11.86 -2.99 17.62
C PRO A 131 -12.27 -1.57 18.02
N GLU A 132 -11.38 -0.84 18.69
CA GLU A 132 -11.58 0.56 19.10
C GLU A 132 -11.76 1.51 17.91
N LEU A 133 -11.26 1.14 16.73
CA LEU A 133 -11.48 1.88 15.50
C LEU A 133 -12.93 1.77 14.97
N GLY A 134 -13.75 0.89 15.57
CA GLY A 134 -15.15 0.71 15.22
C GLY A 134 -15.35 0.07 13.85
N SER A 135 -16.53 0.31 13.29
CA SER A 135 -16.95 -0.20 11.99
C SER A 135 -17.49 0.91 11.10
N ARG A 136 -17.67 0.60 9.82
CA ARG A 136 -18.21 1.49 8.81
C ARG A 136 -19.21 0.76 7.92
N LYS A 137 -20.04 1.51 7.23
CA LYS A 137 -20.97 1.01 6.21
C LYS A 137 -20.31 1.06 4.84
N VAL A 138 -20.28 -0.06 4.13
CA VAL A 138 -19.77 -0.17 2.76
C VAL A 138 -20.91 -0.52 1.81
N PRO A 139 -21.15 0.25 0.74
CA PRO A 139 -22.22 -0.02 -0.20
C PRO A 139 -21.90 -1.23 -1.08
N PHE A 140 -22.83 -2.15 -1.21
CA PHE A 140 -22.83 -3.26 -2.15
C PHE A 140 -23.91 -3.02 -3.19
N SER A 141 -23.56 -3.15 -4.46
CA SER A 141 -24.43 -2.89 -5.61
C SER A 141 -24.26 -3.95 -6.69
N ARG A 142 -25.09 -3.89 -7.72
CA ARG A 142 -25.02 -4.77 -8.88
C ARG A 142 -23.69 -4.66 -9.65
N GLU A 143 -23.16 -3.45 -9.77
CA GLU A 143 -21.90 -3.16 -10.46
C GLU A 143 -20.78 -2.93 -9.46
N LEU A 144 -19.68 -3.64 -9.64
CA LEU A 144 -18.50 -3.59 -8.77
C LEU A 144 -17.23 -3.41 -9.60
N TYR A 145 -16.15 -2.97 -8.96
CA TYR A 145 -14.78 -3.13 -9.45
C TYR A 145 -14.04 -4.14 -8.58
N ILE A 146 -13.24 -4.98 -9.21
CA ILE A 146 -12.26 -5.87 -8.58
C ILE A 146 -10.89 -5.63 -9.20
N GLU A 147 -9.83 -6.13 -8.58
CA GLU A 147 -8.49 -6.13 -9.20
C GLU A 147 -8.50 -7.01 -10.45
N ARG A 148 -7.89 -6.52 -11.53
CA ARG A 148 -7.73 -7.28 -12.76
C ARG A 148 -7.00 -8.60 -12.54
N GLU A 149 -6.00 -8.62 -11.64
CA GLU A 149 -5.28 -9.84 -11.27
C GLU A 149 -6.13 -10.88 -10.53
N ASP A 150 -7.30 -10.49 -10.03
CA ASP A 150 -8.25 -11.40 -9.37
C ASP A 150 -9.14 -12.17 -10.35
N PHE A 151 -9.01 -11.90 -11.65
CA PHE A 151 -9.67 -12.66 -12.71
C PHE A 151 -8.65 -13.23 -13.70
N MET A 152 -8.84 -14.45 -14.12
CA MET A 152 -8.04 -15.09 -15.16
C MET A 152 -8.93 -16.04 -15.97
N GLU A 153 -8.84 -15.95 -17.29
CA GLU A 153 -9.63 -16.80 -18.21
C GLU A 153 -9.19 -18.26 -18.14
N GLU A 154 -7.89 -18.50 -18.25
CA GLU A 154 -7.26 -19.82 -18.18
C GLU A 154 -6.27 -19.85 -17.00
N PRO A 155 -6.74 -20.16 -15.78
CA PRO A 155 -5.90 -20.09 -14.61
C PRO A 155 -4.93 -21.25 -14.50
N PRO A 156 -3.72 -21.04 -13.96
CA PRO A 156 -2.81 -22.12 -13.62
C PRO A 156 -3.34 -22.93 -12.43
N LYS A 157 -2.76 -24.13 -12.24
CA LYS A 157 -3.05 -24.94 -11.04
C LYS A 157 -2.82 -24.12 -9.77
N LYS A 158 -3.72 -24.24 -8.77
CA LYS A 158 -3.69 -23.52 -7.49
C LYS A 158 -4.00 -22.02 -7.57
N TYR A 159 -4.65 -21.55 -8.63
CA TYR A 159 -5.26 -20.23 -8.66
C TYR A 159 -6.61 -20.26 -7.93
N PHE A 160 -6.71 -19.54 -6.83
CA PHE A 160 -7.90 -19.54 -5.96
C PHE A 160 -8.69 -18.22 -6.05
N ARG A 161 -8.66 -17.58 -7.20
CA ARG A 161 -9.41 -16.35 -7.48
C ARG A 161 -10.48 -16.62 -8.54
N LEU A 162 -11.06 -15.59 -9.12
CA LEU A 162 -12.18 -15.70 -10.04
C LEU A 162 -11.74 -16.16 -11.44
N PHE A 163 -12.47 -17.10 -12.01
CA PHE A 163 -12.35 -17.56 -13.41
C PHE A 163 -13.68 -18.15 -13.86
N PRO A 164 -13.90 -18.39 -15.18
CA PRO A 164 -15.16 -18.93 -15.69
C PRO A 164 -15.60 -20.20 -14.98
N GLY A 165 -16.81 -20.19 -14.41
CA GLY A 165 -17.40 -21.31 -13.66
C GLY A 165 -16.94 -21.43 -12.22
N ASN A 166 -15.95 -20.65 -11.76
CA ASN A 166 -15.47 -20.68 -10.38
C ASN A 166 -16.23 -19.72 -9.46
N GLU A 167 -16.27 -20.07 -8.19
CA GLU A 167 -16.90 -19.29 -7.13
C GLU A 167 -15.88 -18.78 -6.12
N VAL A 168 -16.00 -17.50 -5.73
CA VAL A 168 -15.18 -16.86 -4.71
C VAL A 168 -16.05 -16.08 -3.73
N ARG A 169 -15.50 -15.76 -2.56
CA ARG A 169 -16.13 -14.82 -1.64
C ARG A 169 -15.70 -13.38 -1.97
N LEU A 170 -16.66 -12.51 -2.15
CA LEU A 170 -16.45 -11.08 -2.03
C LEU A 170 -16.33 -10.75 -0.54
N MET A 171 -15.22 -10.09 -0.17
CA MET A 171 -14.88 -9.81 1.23
C MET A 171 -16.04 -9.09 1.95
N ASN A 172 -16.43 -9.59 3.11
CA ASN A 172 -17.54 -9.09 3.92
C ASN A 172 -18.92 -9.09 3.21
N ALA A 173 -19.05 -9.71 2.05
CA ALA A 173 -20.30 -9.76 1.27
C ALA A 173 -20.73 -11.21 0.99
N TYR A 174 -20.83 -11.59 -0.25
CA TYR A 174 -21.44 -12.82 -0.73
C TYR A 174 -20.45 -13.72 -1.47
N PHE A 175 -20.84 -14.95 -1.73
CA PHE A 175 -20.21 -15.75 -2.78
C PHE A 175 -20.71 -15.29 -4.13
N VAL A 176 -19.80 -15.19 -5.09
CA VAL A 176 -20.10 -14.90 -6.48
C VAL A 176 -19.45 -15.92 -7.39
N LYS A 177 -20.16 -16.33 -8.43
CA LYS A 177 -19.69 -17.29 -9.45
C LYS A 177 -19.62 -16.58 -10.78
N CYS A 178 -18.46 -16.65 -11.45
CA CYS A 178 -18.33 -16.15 -12.80
C CYS A 178 -19.10 -17.03 -13.78
N VAL A 179 -19.98 -16.43 -14.57
CA VAL A 179 -20.80 -17.11 -15.58
C VAL A 179 -20.39 -16.73 -17.00
N ASP A 180 -19.90 -15.50 -17.22
CA ASP A 180 -19.46 -14.99 -18.52
C ASP A 180 -18.49 -13.83 -18.36
N TYR A 181 -17.85 -13.38 -19.45
CA TYR A 181 -16.98 -12.21 -19.47
C TYR A 181 -16.89 -11.62 -20.87
N LYS A 182 -16.56 -10.34 -20.99
CA LYS A 182 -16.38 -9.63 -22.26
C LYS A 182 -14.94 -9.16 -22.43
N LYS A 183 -14.52 -9.11 -23.69
CA LYS A 183 -13.21 -8.59 -24.11
C LYS A 183 -13.36 -7.42 -25.07
N ASP A 184 -12.36 -6.56 -25.08
CA ASP A 184 -12.20 -5.55 -26.12
C ASP A 184 -11.57 -6.15 -27.40
N GLU A 185 -11.39 -5.31 -28.43
CA GLU A 185 -10.78 -5.70 -29.70
C GLU A 185 -9.31 -6.17 -29.56
N ASN A 186 -8.65 -5.80 -28.46
CA ASN A 186 -7.27 -6.17 -28.14
C ASN A 186 -7.18 -7.44 -27.29
N GLY A 187 -8.33 -8.03 -26.93
CA GLY A 187 -8.41 -9.23 -26.10
C GLY A 187 -8.32 -8.96 -24.57
N ASN A 188 -8.34 -7.70 -24.13
CA ASN A 188 -8.36 -7.38 -22.72
C ASN A 188 -9.75 -7.59 -22.12
N ILE A 189 -9.81 -8.15 -20.91
CA ILE A 189 -11.07 -8.30 -20.18
C ILE A 189 -11.59 -6.91 -19.77
N THR A 190 -12.79 -6.59 -20.20
CA THR A 190 -13.48 -5.31 -19.92
C THR A 190 -14.58 -5.45 -18.89
N GLU A 191 -15.26 -6.59 -18.87
CA GLU A 191 -16.42 -6.84 -18.01
C GLU A 191 -16.53 -8.32 -17.67
N ILE A 192 -16.87 -8.63 -16.42
CA ILE A 192 -17.06 -9.98 -15.92
C ILE A 192 -18.50 -10.08 -15.41
N HIS A 193 -19.21 -11.11 -15.85
CA HIS A 193 -20.57 -11.41 -15.43
C HIS A 193 -20.57 -12.48 -14.35
N CYS A 194 -21.21 -12.20 -13.23
CA CYS A 194 -21.31 -13.11 -12.10
C CYS A 194 -22.75 -13.26 -11.63
N THR A 195 -23.03 -14.37 -10.99
CA THR A 195 -24.22 -14.54 -10.14
C THR A 195 -23.81 -14.60 -8.67
N TYR A 196 -24.61 -14.02 -7.77
CA TYR A 196 -24.39 -14.14 -6.32
C TYR A 196 -25.37 -15.09 -5.68
N ASP A 197 -25.01 -15.65 -4.55
CA ASP A 197 -25.87 -16.48 -3.70
C ASP A 197 -26.24 -15.71 -2.44
N PRO A 198 -27.52 -15.27 -2.30
CA PRO A 198 -27.97 -14.44 -1.20
C PRO A 198 -27.87 -15.12 0.17
N GLU A 199 -27.90 -16.47 0.24
CA GLU A 199 -27.79 -17.21 1.49
C GLU A 199 -26.37 -17.12 2.10
N THR A 200 -25.36 -16.81 1.28
CA THR A 200 -23.93 -16.80 1.66
C THR A 200 -23.46 -15.49 2.26
N LYS A 201 -24.37 -14.56 2.59
CA LYS A 201 -24.03 -13.29 3.20
C LYS A 201 -23.06 -13.47 4.38
N SER A 202 -22.01 -12.68 4.43
CA SER A 202 -21.06 -12.72 5.55
C SER A 202 -21.77 -12.41 6.86
N GLY A 203 -21.55 -13.24 7.90
CA GLY A 203 -22.23 -13.11 9.18
C GLY A 203 -23.61 -13.78 9.26
N SER A 204 -24.15 -14.38 8.18
CA SER A 204 -25.45 -15.07 8.19
C SER A 204 -25.42 -16.45 8.89
N GLY A 205 -24.24 -16.97 9.23
CA GLY A 205 -24.09 -18.32 9.76
C GLY A 205 -24.13 -19.43 8.69
N PHE A 206 -24.06 -19.07 7.39
CA PHE A 206 -24.05 -20.05 6.31
C PHE A 206 -22.88 -21.04 6.42
N THR A 207 -23.18 -22.34 6.40
CA THR A 207 -22.21 -23.45 6.53
C THR A 207 -22.30 -24.45 5.38
N GLY A 208 -23.15 -24.23 4.38
CA GLY A 208 -23.47 -25.21 3.34
C GLY A 208 -22.28 -25.60 2.45
N ARG A 209 -21.39 -24.66 2.14
CA ARG A 209 -20.15 -24.91 1.36
C ARG A 209 -19.08 -23.89 1.70
N LYS A 210 -17.84 -24.22 1.34
CA LYS A 210 -16.68 -23.33 1.51
C LYS A 210 -16.07 -23.01 0.16
N VAL A 211 -15.68 -21.74 -0.04
CA VAL A 211 -14.86 -21.28 -1.18
C VAL A 211 -13.43 -21.06 -0.72
N LYS A 212 -12.46 -21.27 -1.60
CA LYS A 212 -11.03 -21.12 -1.28
C LYS A 212 -10.54 -19.69 -1.42
N GLY A 213 -11.17 -18.91 -2.30
CA GLY A 213 -10.75 -17.55 -2.62
C GLY A 213 -11.61 -16.50 -1.95
N THR A 214 -10.97 -15.44 -1.44
CA THR A 214 -11.63 -14.20 -1.03
C THR A 214 -10.95 -13.04 -1.73
N ILE A 215 -11.74 -12.21 -2.43
CA ILE A 215 -11.26 -11.02 -3.14
C ILE A 215 -11.92 -9.76 -2.57
N HIS A 216 -11.22 -8.64 -2.63
CA HIS A 216 -11.78 -7.34 -2.29
C HIS A 216 -12.40 -6.68 -3.51
N TRP A 217 -13.23 -5.70 -3.26
CA TRP A 217 -14.07 -5.07 -4.27
C TRP A 217 -14.49 -3.67 -3.81
N VAL A 218 -14.99 -2.86 -4.74
CA VAL A 218 -15.68 -1.61 -4.43
C VAL A 218 -16.93 -1.49 -5.30
N SER A 219 -17.97 -0.84 -4.79
CA SER A 219 -19.21 -0.56 -5.54
C SER A 219 -18.90 0.48 -6.63
N ALA A 220 -19.09 0.13 -7.90
CA ALA A 220 -18.76 1.00 -9.02
C ALA A 220 -19.47 2.36 -8.97
N PRO A 221 -20.81 2.43 -8.71
CA PRO A 221 -21.52 3.72 -8.66
C PRO A 221 -21.20 4.56 -7.42
N HIS A 222 -20.54 4.00 -6.40
CA HIS A 222 -20.25 4.71 -5.15
C HIS A 222 -18.75 4.94 -4.92
N ALA A 223 -17.89 4.28 -5.70
CA ALA A 223 -16.46 4.38 -5.51
C ALA A 223 -15.93 5.78 -5.82
N VAL A 224 -14.95 6.20 -5.07
CA VAL A 224 -14.22 7.45 -5.29
C VAL A 224 -13.00 7.16 -6.16
N LYS A 225 -12.88 7.88 -7.27
CA LYS A 225 -11.69 7.83 -8.13
C LYS A 225 -10.52 8.49 -7.43
N ALA A 226 -9.35 7.86 -7.49
CA ALA A 226 -8.13 8.35 -6.86
C ALA A 226 -6.89 8.09 -7.71
N GLU A 227 -5.86 8.90 -7.50
CA GLU A 227 -4.50 8.64 -7.96
C GLU A 227 -3.73 7.89 -6.86
N VAL A 228 -3.02 6.84 -7.25
CA VAL A 228 -2.16 6.07 -6.35
C VAL A 228 -0.75 6.04 -6.90
N ARG A 229 0.22 6.38 -6.06
CA ARG A 229 1.64 6.42 -6.38
C ARG A 229 2.36 5.27 -5.71
N LEU A 230 2.98 4.41 -6.51
CA LEU A 230 3.77 3.28 -6.07
C LEU A 230 5.24 3.63 -6.20
N TYR A 231 5.99 3.48 -5.11
CA TYR A 231 7.41 3.82 -5.05
C TYR A 231 8.25 2.56 -4.90
N GLU A 232 9.27 2.46 -5.74
CA GLU A 232 10.34 1.47 -5.66
C GLU A 232 11.68 2.16 -5.41
N ASN A 233 12.74 1.38 -5.21
CA ASN A 233 14.07 1.92 -5.00
C ASN A 233 14.50 2.79 -6.19
N ILE A 234 15.08 3.94 -5.91
CA ILE A 234 15.51 4.89 -6.95
C ILE A 234 16.75 4.41 -7.73
N VAL A 235 17.52 3.48 -7.17
CA VAL A 235 18.67 2.86 -7.81
C VAL A 235 18.38 1.43 -8.22
N ASP A 236 18.97 0.99 -9.32
CA ASP A 236 18.89 -0.39 -9.81
C ASP A 236 19.98 -1.22 -9.12
N GLU A 237 19.55 -2.04 -8.16
CA GLU A 237 20.46 -2.82 -7.33
C GLU A 237 21.07 -4.02 -8.02
N GLU A 238 20.41 -4.59 -9.00
CA GLU A 238 20.94 -5.72 -9.78
C GLU A 238 22.17 -5.31 -10.57
N LYS A 239 22.24 -4.03 -10.98
CA LYS A 239 23.38 -3.44 -11.69
C LYS A 239 24.39 -2.77 -10.77
N GLY A 240 24.11 -2.74 -9.47
CA GLY A 240 24.91 -1.97 -8.51
C GLY A 240 24.47 -0.51 -8.40
N LYS A 241 24.89 0.16 -7.34
CA LYS A 241 24.44 1.52 -7.01
C LYS A 241 25.01 2.59 -7.98
N LEU A 242 26.20 2.39 -8.47
CA LEU A 242 26.93 3.35 -9.31
C LEU A 242 27.37 2.69 -10.62
N ASN A 243 27.32 3.47 -11.68
CA ASN A 243 27.97 3.18 -12.96
C ASN A 243 29.48 3.32 -12.85
N GLU A 244 30.24 2.88 -13.85
CA GLU A 244 31.71 3.00 -13.93
C GLU A 244 32.19 4.47 -13.88
N ASP A 245 31.40 5.40 -14.40
CA ASP A 245 31.63 6.83 -14.36
C ASP A 245 31.26 7.51 -13.02
N GLY A 246 30.80 6.75 -12.04
CA GLY A 246 30.41 7.24 -10.72
C GLY A 246 29.01 7.88 -10.66
N THR A 247 28.22 7.82 -11.73
CA THR A 247 26.82 8.22 -11.74
C THR A 247 25.94 7.13 -11.11
N LEU A 248 24.71 7.49 -10.67
CA LEU A 248 23.77 6.51 -10.12
C LEU A 248 23.15 5.65 -11.23
N ASN A 249 23.07 4.35 -10.99
CA ASN A 249 22.21 3.45 -11.76
C ASN A 249 20.76 3.66 -11.37
N LEU A 250 20.04 4.47 -12.13
CA LEU A 250 18.66 4.82 -11.83
C LEU A 250 17.70 3.71 -12.27
N ASN A 251 16.76 3.42 -11.39
CA ASN A 251 15.62 2.56 -11.70
C ASN A 251 14.54 3.37 -12.43
N PRO A 252 14.27 3.12 -13.72
CA PRO A 252 13.25 3.85 -14.47
C PRO A 252 11.85 3.63 -13.93
N ASN A 253 11.62 2.52 -13.20
CA ASN A 253 10.36 2.16 -12.60
C ASN A 253 10.27 2.55 -11.11
N SER A 254 11.10 3.51 -10.66
CA SER A 254 11.10 3.97 -9.26
C SER A 254 9.80 4.64 -8.83
N LEU A 255 9.00 5.11 -9.77
CA LEU A 255 7.68 5.70 -9.56
C LEU A 255 6.71 5.17 -10.61
N THR A 256 5.60 4.58 -10.15
CA THR A 256 4.45 4.24 -10.98
C THR A 256 3.25 5.03 -10.50
N VAL A 257 2.62 5.78 -11.40
CA VAL A 257 1.42 6.58 -11.10
C VAL A 257 0.19 5.90 -11.72
N LEU A 258 -0.71 5.46 -10.86
CA LEU A 258 -1.99 4.85 -11.24
C LEU A 258 -3.10 5.90 -11.10
N LYS A 259 -3.71 6.30 -12.20
CA LYS A 259 -4.70 7.40 -12.23
C LYS A 259 -6.16 6.95 -12.17
N GLU A 260 -6.40 5.67 -12.38
CA GLU A 260 -7.72 5.06 -12.46
C GLU A 260 -7.94 4.05 -11.31
N CYS A 261 -7.60 4.44 -10.07
CA CYS A 261 -7.89 3.64 -8.90
C CYS A 261 -9.26 4.00 -8.33
N TYR A 262 -9.94 3.03 -7.74
CA TYR A 262 -11.25 3.22 -7.12
C TYR A 262 -11.23 2.76 -5.67
N ILE A 263 -11.69 3.65 -4.78
CA ILE A 263 -11.67 3.45 -3.32
C ILE A 263 -13.11 3.48 -2.82
N GLU A 264 -13.42 2.72 -1.78
CA GLU A 264 -14.72 2.80 -1.11
C GLU A 264 -15.06 4.25 -0.66
N PRO A 265 -16.34 4.65 -0.60
CA PRO A 265 -16.71 6.07 -0.41
C PRO A 265 -16.40 6.63 0.99
N ASN A 266 -15.93 5.82 1.93
CA ASN A 266 -15.66 6.22 3.32
C ASN A 266 -14.38 7.05 3.49
N ILE A 267 -13.97 7.76 2.45
CA ILE A 267 -12.79 8.65 2.48
C ILE A 267 -13.17 10.14 2.42
N SER A 268 -14.44 10.49 2.63
CA SER A 268 -14.92 11.88 2.57
C SER A 268 -14.24 12.83 3.56
N ASP A 269 -13.83 12.30 4.72
CA ASP A 269 -13.22 13.07 5.81
C ASP A 269 -11.70 12.91 5.89
N VAL A 270 -11.09 12.24 4.92
CA VAL A 270 -9.64 12.04 4.84
C VAL A 270 -8.93 13.38 4.65
N LYS A 271 -7.86 13.54 5.39
CA LYS A 271 -6.96 14.71 5.35
C LYS A 271 -5.57 14.29 4.85
N PRO A 272 -4.78 15.23 4.35
CA PRO A 272 -3.36 15.00 4.11
C PRO A 272 -2.69 14.35 5.33
N GLU A 273 -1.78 13.41 5.09
CA GLU A 273 -1.07 12.58 6.07
C GLU A 273 -1.91 11.47 6.73
N ASP A 274 -3.21 11.35 6.49
CA ASP A 274 -3.99 10.21 6.95
C ASP A 274 -3.50 8.91 6.29
N LYS A 275 -3.48 7.83 7.06
CA LYS A 275 -2.89 6.55 6.67
C LYS A 275 -3.90 5.42 6.77
N PHE A 276 -3.86 4.54 5.78
CA PHE A 276 -4.76 3.41 5.64
C PHE A 276 -3.98 2.15 5.22
N GLN A 277 -4.52 1.00 5.58
CA GLN A 277 -4.19 -0.21 4.87
C GLN A 277 -5.19 -0.39 3.73
N PHE A 278 -4.73 -0.35 2.47
CA PHE A 278 -5.54 -0.84 1.36
C PHE A 278 -5.45 -2.36 1.37
N VAL A 279 -6.62 -2.98 1.56
CA VAL A 279 -6.74 -4.42 1.76
C VAL A 279 -6.02 -5.19 0.66
N ARG A 280 -5.14 -6.12 1.03
CA ARG A 280 -4.30 -6.93 0.15
C ARG A 280 -3.21 -6.18 -0.63
N GLN A 281 -3.20 -4.83 -0.63
CA GLN A 281 -2.28 -4.02 -1.44
C GLN A 281 -1.08 -3.50 -0.64
N GLY A 282 -1.31 -2.88 0.51
CA GLY A 282 -0.24 -2.26 1.30
C GLY A 282 -0.77 -1.22 2.27
N TYR A 283 0.17 -0.42 2.79
CA TYR A 283 -0.14 0.77 3.57
C TYR A 283 0.07 2.01 2.72
N PHE A 284 -0.86 2.95 2.82
CA PHE A 284 -0.92 4.15 2.00
C PHE A 284 -1.14 5.39 2.86
N CYS A 285 -0.63 6.52 2.39
CA CYS A 285 -0.75 7.83 3.04
C CYS A 285 -1.35 8.82 2.05
N ALA A 286 -2.34 9.59 2.48
CA ALA A 286 -2.83 10.74 1.69
C ALA A 286 -1.69 11.76 1.55
N ASP A 287 -1.34 12.13 0.30
CA ASP A 287 -0.18 12.98 0.04
C ASP A 287 -0.35 14.37 0.67
N ILE A 288 0.66 14.84 1.41
CA ILE A 288 0.60 16.11 2.13
C ILE A 288 0.50 17.34 1.21
N LYS A 289 0.95 17.23 -0.05
CA LYS A 289 0.97 18.33 -1.01
C LYS A 289 -0.16 18.26 -2.02
N ASP A 290 -0.42 17.05 -2.53
CA ASP A 290 -1.24 16.87 -3.73
C ASP A 290 -2.64 16.33 -3.42
N TYR A 291 -2.90 15.83 -2.19
CA TYR A 291 -4.22 15.35 -1.83
C TYR A 291 -5.22 16.49 -1.71
N THR A 292 -6.32 16.37 -2.42
CA THR A 292 -7.53 17.18 -2.23
C THR A 292 -8.77 16.29 -2.22
N LYS A 293 -9.91 16.80 -1.74
CA LYS A 293 -11.17 16.04 -1.77
C LYS A 293 -11.63 15.71 -3.18
N ASP A 294 -11.39 16.62 -4.12
CA ASP A 294 -11.78 16.47 -5.53
C ASP A 294 -10.75 15.66 -6.33
N HIS A 295 -9.54 15.53 -5.83
CA HIS A 295 -8.44 14.76 -6.40
C HIS A 295 -7.68 14.04 -5.31
N PRO A 296 -8.21 12.92 -4.81
CA PRO A 296 -7.52 12.12 -3.81
C PRO A 296 -6.22 11.51 -4.38
N VAL A 297 -5.10 11.75 -3.70
CA VAL A 297 -3.77 11.22 -4.06
C VAL A 297 -3.19 10.47 -2.88
N PHE A 298 -2.82 9.20 -3.10
CA PHE A 298 -2.26 8.34 -2.07
C PHE A 298 -0.89 7.82 -2.45
N ASN A 299 0.05 7.98 -1.53
CA ASN A 299 1.41 7.42 -1.62
C ASN A 299 1.46 6.05 -0.97
N ARG A 300 1.98 5.03 -1.66
CA ARG A 300 2.29 3.76 -1.03
C ARG A 300 3.45 3.93 -0.06
N ILE A 301 3.20 3.72 1.22
CA ILE A 301 4.23 3.70 2.27
C ILE A 301 5.08 2.44 2.09
N VAL A 302 4.40 1.28 2.12
CA VAL A 302 5.04 -0.04 2.06
C VAL A 302 4.04 -1.11 1.64
N SER A 303 4.52 -2.16 0.97
CA SER A 303 3.73 -3.36 0.64
C SER A 303 3.41 -4.18 1.89
N LEU A 304 2.44 -5.12 1.82
CA LEU A 304 2.12 -6.02 2.94
C LEU A 304 3.19 -7.08 3.19
N LYS A 305 3.88 -7.52 2.15
CA LYS A 305 4.92 -8.55 2.27
C LYS A 305 6.23 -7.92 2.77
N SER A 306 6.89 -8.59 3.69
CA SER A 306 8.23 -8.23 4.17
C SER A 306 9.24 -9.26 3.73
N SER A 307 10.39 -8.82 3.22
CA SER A 307 11.58 -9.66 3.04
C SER A 307 12.39 -9.77 4.33
N PHE A 308 12.22 -8.82 5.26
CA PHE A 308 12.92 -8.80 6.54
C PHE A 308 12.23 -9.69 7.58
N LYS A 309 13.04 -10.42 8.36
CA LYS A 309 12.60 -11.18 9.53
C LYS A 309 13.54 -10.83 10.68
N LEU A 310 12.98 -10.57 11.86
CA LEU A 310 13.78 -10.40 13.07
C LEU A 310 14.61 -11.67 13.29
N PRO A 311 15.89 -11.54 13.65
CA PRO A 311 16.68 -12.66 14.15
C PRO A 311 15.96 -13.29 15.35
N LYS A 312 15.89 -14.62 15.37
CA LYS A 312 15.30 -15.37 16.49
C LYS A 312 16.21 -15.27 17.72
#